data_226fd1254aba6ba69e263629583f2faf
#
_entry.id   226fd1254aba6ba69e263629583f2faf
#
_cell.length_a   1.000
_cell.length_b   1.000
_cell.length_c   1.000
_cell.angle_alpha   90.00
_cell.angle_beta   90.00
_cell.angle_gamma   90.00
#
_symmetry.space_group_name_H-M   'P 1'
#
loop_
_entity.id
_entity.type
_entity.pdbx_description
1 polymer ?
#
loop_
_entity_poly.entity_id
_entity_poly.type
_entity_poly.pdbx_seq_one_letter_code
_entity_poly.pdbx_strand_id
1 'polypeptide(L)'
;PAGHDYFDEGLFGKYMGGYPSRMGISWDDLMDLGRNNPGDKGERFCMSVFACNTSQEVNGVSWLHGKVSQEMFASIWKGYFPEESHVGYVTNGVHFPTWSATEWKHLYAAHFDENFLYDQSNPKIWEAIYNVSDEEIWKTRMVMKNKLIDYVRKQYRETWLKNQGDPSRIVSLLDKINPNALLIGFGRRFATYKRAHLLFTDLDRLAKIVNNPDYPVQFLFTGKAHPHDGAGQGLIKRIIEK
;
A
#
# COMPACT_ATOMS: atom_id res chain seq x y z
N PRO A 1 11.80 8.01 8.29
CA PRO A 1 10.81 7.14 7.66
C PRO A 1 9.41 7.71 7.83
N ALA A 2 8.58 7.54 6.79
CA ALA A 2 7.23 8.10 6.74
C ALA A 2 6.24 7.25 7.53
N GLY A 3 6.25 7.24 8.80
CA GLY A 3 5.33 6.45 9.61
C GLY A 3 5.68 6.45 11.09
N HIS A 4 6.71 7.22 11.44
CA HIS A 4 7.05 7.40 12.84
C HIS A 4 6.28 8.60 13.38
N ASP A 5 5.54 8.38 14.46
CA ASP A 5 4.84 9.44 15.17
C ASP A 5 5.77 10.06 16.20
N TYR A 6 5.91 11.39 16.14
CA TYR A 6 6.72 12.18 17.05
C TYR A 6 5.84 13.16 17.81
N PHE A 7 6.06 13.24 19.10
CA PHE A 7 5.34 14.15 19.99
C PHE A 7 6.28 15.12 20.68
N ASP A 8 5.96 16.39 20.60
CA ASP A 8 6.64 17.40 21.41
C ASP A 8 6.31 17.18 22.88
N GLU A 9 7.26 17.49 23.77
CA GLU A 9 7.13 17.27 25.21
C GLU A 9 5.84 17.89 25.80
N GLY A 10 5.49 19.11 25.37
CA GLY A 10 4.27 19.80 25.84
C GLY A 10 2.98 19.06 25.43
N LEU A 11 2.91 18.57 24.20
CA LEU A 11 1.75 17.79 23.72
C LEU A 11 1.69 16.44 24.44
N PHE A 12 2.83 15.74 24.55
CA PHE A 12 2.89 14.45 25.23
C PHE A 12 2.51 14.57 26.70
N GLY A 13 3.03 15.62 27.38
CA GLY A 13 2.75 15.91 28.80
C GLY A 13 1.28 16.20 29.09
N LYS A 14 0.57 16.84 28.15
CA LYS A 14 -0.86 17.10 28.27
C LYS A 14 -1.68 15.82 28.50
N TYR A 15 -1.30 14.73 27.89
CA TYR A 15 -2.03 13.44 27.95
C TYR A 15 -1.36 12.43 28.89
N MET A 16 -0.04 12.45 28.98
CA MET A 16 0.75 11.44 29.67
C MET A 16 1.34 11.90 31.01
N GLY A 17 1.20 13.20 31.36
CA GLY A 17 1.84 13.79 32.53
C GLY A 17 1.46 13.17 33.89
N GLY A 18 0.30 12.54 33.98
CA GLY A 18 -0.13 11.82 35.18
C GLY A 18 0.34 10.38 35.33
N TYR A 19 0.98 9.80 34.29
CA TYR A 19 1.38 8.40 34.29
C TYR A 19 2.69 8.12 35.06
N PRO A 20 3.75 8.98 34.98
CA PRO A 20 5.00 8.69 35.67
C PRO A 20 4.83 8.43 37.17
N SER A 21 4.07 9.27 37.86
CA SER A 21 3.80 9.10 39.30
C SER A 21 3.08 7.78 39.62
N ARG A 22 2.17 7.33 38.72
CA ARG A 22 1.47 6.05 38.86
C ARG A 22 2.36 4.84 38.61
N MET A 23 3.41 5.01 37.78
CA MET A 23 4.39 4.00 37.43
C MET A 23 5.59 4.00 38.37
N GLY A 24 5.75 4.99 39.21
CA GLY A 24 6.88 5.15 40.14
C GLY A 24 8.18 5.54 39.42
N ILE A 25 8.09 6.23 38.25
CA ILE A 25 9.23 6.74 37.50
C ILE A 25 9.18 8.26 37.37
N SER A 26 10.28 8.88 36.97
CA SER A 26 10.30 10.31 36.68
C SER A 26 9.69 10.63 35.32
N TRP A 27 9.39 11.92 35.07
CA TRP A 27 8.97 12.37 33.73
C TRP A 27 10.09 12.19 32.69
N ASP A 28 11.32 12.46 33.09
CA ASP A 28 12.47 12.29 32.20
C ASP A 28 12.68 10.80 31.83
N ASP A 29 12.52 9.88 32.77
CA ASP A 29 12.56 8.43 32.49
C ASP A 29 11.51 8.02 31.45
N LEU A 30 10.27 8.53 31.58
CA LEU A 30 9.23 8.25 30.60
C LEU A 30 9.58 8.80 29.22
N MET A 31 10.06 10.05 29.15
CA MET A 31 10.46 10.68 27.89
C MET A 31 11.62 9.95 27.24
N ASP A 32 12.58 9.47 28.01
CA ASP A 32 13.77 8.78 27.52
C ASP A 32 13.47 7.41 26.89
N LEU A 33 12.36 6.77 27.27
CA LEU A 33 11.89 5.58 26.58
C LEU A 33 11.55 5.83 25.10
N GLY A 34 11.19 7.06 24.73
CA GLY A 34 10.88 7.44 23.35
C GLY A 34 12.00 8.21 22.64
N ARG A 35 13.19 8.35 23.22
CA ARG A 35 14.34 9.07 22.67
C ARG A 35 15.41 8.11 22.20
N ASN A 36 16.02 8.37 21.04
CA ASN A 36 17.22 7.62 20.60
C ASN A 36 18.42 7.87 21.50
N ASN A 37 18.52 9.08 22.04
CA ASN A 37 19.55 9.49 22.97
C ASN A 37 18.92 9.86 24.31
N PRO A 38 18.83 8.91 25.27
CA PRO A 38 18.34 9.20 26.61
C PRO A 38 19.07 10.41 27.22
N GLY A 39 18.31 11.31 27.84
CA GLY A 39 18.82 12.58 28.39
C GLY A 39 18.88 13.76 27.41
N ASP A 40 18.72 13.54 26.10
CA ASP A 40 18.64 14.63 25.13
C ASP A 40 17.23 15.25 25.12
N LYS A 41 17.09 16.38 25.83
CA LYS A 41 15.82 17.12 25.93
C LYS A 41 15.43 17.82 24.60
N GLY A 42 16.30 17.88 23.62
CA GLY A 42 15.99 18.35 22.27
C GLY A 42 15.28 17.32 21.40
N GLU A 43 15.37 16.02 21.74
CA GLU A 43 14.68 14.97 21.01
C GLU A 43 13.19 14.89 21.41
N ARG A 44 12.32 14.82 20.39
CA ARG A 44 10.90 14.55 20.59
C ARG A 44 10.67 13.09 20.96
N PHE A 45 9.59 12.82 21.69
CA PHE A 45 9.16 11.45 21.95
C PHE A 45 8.73 10.75 20.66
N CYS A 46 9.37 9.63 20.33
CA CYS A 46 9.08 8.81 19.17
C CYS A 46 8.39 7.51 19.56
N MET A 47 7.17 7.27 19.07
CA MET A 47 6.41 6.06 19.39
C MET A 47 7.11 4.77 18.93
N SER A 48 7.86 4.82 17.83
CA SER A 48 8.60 3.64 17.36
C SER A 48 9.79 3.30 18.26
N VAL A 49 10.50 4.30 18.76
CA VAL A 49 11.59 4.12 19.74
C VAL A 49 11.01 3.58 21.04
N PHE A 50 9.91 4.18 21.52
CA PHE A 50 9.20 3.71 22.69
C PHE A 50 8.78 2.23 22.57
N ALA A 51 8.18 1.87 21.42
CA ALA A 51 7.77 0.49 21.17
C ALA A 51 8.98 -0.48 21.18
N CYS A 52 10.10 -0.12 20.57
CA CYS A 52 11.32 -0.93 20.61
C CYS A 52 11.87 -1.09 22.04
N ASN A 53 11.89 -0.02 22.83
CA ASN A 53 12.42 -0.02 24.19
C ASN A 53 11.52 -0.78 25.21
N THR A 54 10.24 -0.94 24.89
CA THR A 54 9.25 -1.57 25.77
C THR A 54 8.77 -2.92 25.28
N SER A 55 9.28 -3.41 24.15
CA SER A 55 8.98 -4.72 23.60
C SER A 55 10.17 -5.65 23.75
N GLN A 56 9.90 -6.91 24.04
CA GLN A 56 10.93 -7.93 24.14
C GLN A 56 11.43 -8.33 22.74
N GLU A 57 10.53 -8.41 21.78
CA GLU A 57 10.81 -8.76 20.38
C GLU A 57 10.20 -7.74 19.44
N VAL A 58 10.92 -7.43 18.38
CA VAL A 58 10.50 -6.51 17.31
C VAL A 58 10.60 -7.23 15.97
N ASN A 59 9.64 -7.08 15.10
CA ASN A 59 9.70 -7.70 13.78
C ASN A 59 9.28 -6.79 12.64
N GLY A 60 9.97 -6.91 11.52
CA GLY A 60 9.49 -6.46 10.23
C GLY A 60 8.39 -7.38 9.70
N VAL A 61 7.64 -6.91 8.70
CA VAL A 61 6.50 -7.65 8.10
C VAL A 61 6.88 -8.42 6.83
N SER A 62 8.17 -8.55 6.55
CA SER A 62 8.80 -9.40 5.54
C SER A 62 10.29 -9.50 5.81
N TRP A 63 10.97 -10.47 5.19
CA TRP A 63 12.43 -10.59 5.29
C TRP A 63 13.16 -9.28 4.99
N LEU A 64 12.86 -8.66 3.85
CA LEU A 64 13.49 -7.40 3.46
C LEU A 64 13.17 -6.27 4.45
N HIS A 65 11.91 -6.18 4.93
CA HIS A 65 11.53 -5.18 5.91
C HIS A 65 12.26 -5.38 7.24
N GLY A 66 12.48 -6.63 7.66
CA GLY A 66 13.32 -6.95 8.82
C GLY A 66 14.73 -6.38 8.68
N LYS A 67 15.38 -6.63 7.54
CA LYS A 67 16.73 -6.09 7.25
C LYS A 67 16.78 -4.56 7.29
N VAL A 68 15.85 -3.91 6.60
CA VAL A 68 15.74 -2.44 6.61
C VAL A 68 15.44 -1.90 8.03
N SER A 69 14.65 -2.63 8.81
CA SER A 69 14.34 -2.22 10.19
C SER A 69 15.54 -2.39 11.13
N GLN A 70 16.37 -3.39 10.94
CA GLN A 70 17.63 -3.56 11.68
C GLN A 70 18.54 -2.33 11.51
N GLU A 71 18.73 -1.87 10.28
CA GLU A 71 19.48 -0.65 9.98
C GLU A 71 18.80 0.61 10.53
N MET A 72 17.49 0.71 10.37
CA MET A 72 16.69 1.87 10.77
C MET A 72 16.71 2.12 12.28
N PHE A 73 16.68 1.06 13.06
CA PHE A 73 16.63 1.12 14.51
C PHE A 73 17.98 0.80 15.20
N ALA A 74 19.06 0.72 14.44
CA ALA A 74 20.38 0.39 14.99
C ALA A 74 20.81 1.34 16.12
N SER A 75 20.38 2.61 16.10
CA SER A 75 20.68 3.59 17.14
C SER A 75 20.09 3.25 18.52
N ILE A 76 19.07 2.38 18.60
CA ILE A 76 18.42 1.99 19.84
C ILE A 76 19.30 0.98 20.61
N TRP A 77 19.92 0.05 19.87
CA TRP A 77 20.78 -0.98 20.45
C TRP A 77 22.27 -0.61 20.26
N LYS A 78 22.73 0.38 21.03
CA LYS A 78 24.11 0.85 20.97
C LYS A 78 25.10 -0.27 21.33
N GLY A 79 26.13 -0.45 20.50
CA GLY A 79 27.15 -1.49 20.70
C GLY A 79 26.87 -2.81 19.99
N TYR A 80 25.74 -2.93 19.30
CA TYR A 80 25.40 -4.07 18.45
C TYR A 80 25.52 -3.68 16.97
N PHE A 81 25.91 -4.62 16.13
CA PHE A 81 25.72 -4.47 14.69
C PHE A 81 24.22 -4.55 14.36
N PRO A 82 23.73 -3.93 13.27
CA PRO A 82 22.30 -3.95 12.91
C PRO A 82 21.71 -5.35 12.87
N GLU A 83 22.44 -6.33 12.35
CA GLU A 83 22.03 -7.72 12.24
C GLU A 83 21.99 -8.49 13.58
N GLU A 84 22.61 -7.97 14.62
CA GLU A 84 22.59 -8.51 15.99
C GLU A 84 21.45 -7.91 16.82
N SER A 85 20.74 -6.90 16.30
CA SER A 85 19.63 -6.28 16.99
C SER A 85 18.45 -7.25 17.17
N HIS A 86 17.60 -6.96 18.17
CA HIS A 86 16.38 -7.74 18.44
C HIS A 86 15.26 -7.53 17.40
N VAL A 87 15.63 -7.35 16.13
CA VAL A 87 14.69 -7.14 15.03
C VAL A 87 14.70 -8.34 14.09
N GLY A 88 13.69 -9.16 14.20
CA GLY A 88 13.43 -10.27 13.30
C GLY A 88 12.47 -9.88 12.15
N TYR A 89 11.82 -10.89 11.57
CA TYR A 89 10.73 -10.68 10.63
C TYR A 89 9.69 -11.78 10.71
N VAL A 90 8.44 -11.39 10.47
CA VAL A 90 7.32 -12.32 10.24
C VAL A 90 6.66 -11.89 8.95
N THR A 91 6.67 -12.75 7.93
CA THR A 91 6.08 -12.43 6.64
C THR A 91 4.56 -12.39 6.73
N ASN A 92 3.97 -11.30 6.24
CA ASN A 92 2.52 -11.19 6.15
C ASN A 92 1.93 -12.30 5.28
N GLY A 93 0.81 -12.85 5.73
CA GLY A 93 -0.02 -13.75 4.93
C GLY A 93 -1.03 -12.98 4.06
N VAL A 94 -1.66 -13.71 3.15
CA VAL A 94 -2.78 -13.22 2.35
C VAL A 94 -4.03 -13.98 2.78
N HIS A 95 -5.04 -13.24 3.24
CA HIS A 95 -6.32 -13.84 3.60
C HIS A 95 -7.15 -14.06 2.33
N PHE A 96 -7.06 -15.26 1.77
CA PHE A 96 -7.69 -15.62 0.51
C PHE A 96 -9.21 -15.31 0.47
N PRO A 97 -10.02 -15.62 1.51
CA PRO A 97 -11.45 -15.33 1.48
C PRO A 97 -11.78 -13.84 1.34
N THR A 98 -10.94 -12.95 1.86
CA THR A 98 -11.15 -11.50 1.73
C THR A 98 -10.73 -10.97 0.37
N TRP A 99 -9.58 -11.43 -0.14
CA TRP A 99 -8.93 -10.79 -1.30
C TRP A 99 -9.24 -11.47 -2.63
N SER A 100 -9.80 -12.67 -2.61
CA SER A 100 -10.25 -13.35 -3.83
C SER A 100 -11.69 -12.97 -4.15
N ALA A 101 -11.95 -12.59 -5.39
CA ALA A 101 -13.29 -12.29 -5.86
C ALA A 101 -14.15 -13.57 -5.96
N THR A 102 -15.46 -13.40 -5.86
CA THR A 102 -16.42 -14.52 -5.90
C THR A 102 -16.29 -15.35 -7.18
N GLU A 103 -16.05 -14.69 -8.31
CA GLU A 103 -15.88 -15.36 -9.60
C GLU A 103 -14.66 -16.31 -9.62
N TRP A 104 -13.55 -15.86 -9.04
CA TRP A 104 -12.37 -16.71 -8.88
C TRP A 104 -12.60 -17.84 -7.88
N LYS A 105 -13.31 -17.58 -6.79
CA LYS A 105 -13.67 -18.64 -5.83
C LYS A 105 -14.50 -19.73 -6.47
N HIS A 106 -15.46 -19.36 -7.35
CA HIS A 106 -16.25 -20.35 -8.09
C HIS A 106 -15.39 -21.17 -9.06
N LEU A 107 -14.47 -20.53 -9.78
CA LEU A 107 -13.55 -21.24 -10.66
C LEU A 107 -12.66 -22.21 -9.86
N TYR A 108 -12.10 -21.78 -8.76
CA TYR A 108 -11.28 -22.63 -7.91
C TYR A 108 -12.09 -23.78 -7.31
N ALA A 109 -13.32 -23.54 -6.84
CA ALA A 109 -14.17 -24.58 -6.29
C ALA A 109 -14.58 -25.64 -7.32
N ALA A 110 -14.61 -25.28 -8.62
CA ALA A 110 -14.94 -26.21 -9.69
C ALA A 110 -13.75 -27.10 -10.12
N HIS A 111 -12.52 -26.65 -9.95
CA HIS A 111 -11.34 -27.29 -10.54
C HIS A 111 -10.28 -27.72 -9.53
N PHE A 112 -10.32 -27.19 -8.31
CA PHE A 112 -9.32 -27.44 -7.28
C PHE A 112 -9.86 -28.41 -6.24
N ASP A 113 -8.98 -28.95 -5.42
CA ASP A 113 -9.34 -29.77 -4.28
C ASP A 113 -10.34 -29.04 -3.36
N GLU A 114 -11.29 -29.77 -2.78
CA GLU A 114 -12.36 -29.22 -1.93
C GLU A 114 -11.82 -28.46 -0.70
N ASN A 115 -10.61 -28.80 -0.23
CA ASN A 115 -9.96 -28.12 0.89
C ASN A 115 -9.28 -26.82 0.48
N PHE A 116 -9.15 -26.53 -0.82
CA PHE A 116 -8.44 -25.34 -1.32
C PHE A 116 -8.96 -24.03 -0.71
N LEU A 117 -10.26 -23.90 -0.51
CA LEU A 117 -10.86 -22.68 0.06
C LEU A 117 -10.50 -22.46 1.53
N TYR A 118 -10.04 -23.49 2.22
CA TYR A 118 -9.66 -23.45 3.64
C TYR A 118 -8.16 -23.41 3.86
N ASP A 119 -7.38 -24.07 3.00
CA ASP A 119 -5.92 -24.11 3.09
C ASP A 119 -5.27 -23.96 1.71
N GLN A 120 -4.60 -22.84 1.49
CA GLN A 120 -3.85 -22.53 0.28
C GLN A 120 -2.34 -22.61 0.48
N SER A 121 -1.88 -23.12 1.63
CA SER A 121 -0.46 -23.13 2.03
C SER A 121 0.39 -24.10 1.21
N ASN A 122 -0.21 -25.17 0.70
CA ASN A 122 0.47 -26.15 -0.12
C ASN A 122 0.66 -25.65 -1.57
N PRO A 123 1.91 -25.35 -2.02
CA PRO A 123 2.14 -24.87 -3.38
C PRO A 123 1.61 -25.78 -4.49
N LYS A 124 1.61 -27.10 -4.24
CA LYS A 124 1.15 -28.09 -5.26
C LYS A 124 -0.34 -27.99 -5.57
N ILE A 125 -1.14 -27.50 -4.64
CA ILE A 125 -2.58 -27.34 -4.87
C ILE A 125 -2.89 -26.32 -5.98
N TRP A 126 -1.97 -25.35 -6.18
CA TRP A 126 -2.07 -24.33 -7.21
C TRP A 126 -1.80 -24.86 -8.62
N GLU A 127 -1.13 -26.02 -8.75
CA GLU A 127 -0.87 -26.65 -10.05
C GLU A 127 -2.17 -27.06 -10.75
N ALA A 128 -3.28 -27.22 -10.02
CA ALA A 128 -4.59 -27.47 -10.58
C ALA A 128 -5.03 -26.40 -11.61
N ILE A 129 -4.47 -25.16 -11.54
CA ILE A 129 -4.76 -24.10 -12.52
C ILE A 129 -4.39 -24.51 -13.97
N TYR A 130 -3.38 -25.35 -14.14
CA TYR A 130 -2.94 -25.81 -15.46
C TYR A 130 -3.94 -26.75 -16.12
N ASN A 131 -4.93 -27.27 -15.41
CA ASN A 131 -6.02 -28.10 -15.92
C ASN A 131 -7.24 -27.28 -16.33
N VAL A 132 -7.26 -25.97 -16.03
CA VAL A 132 -8.35 -25.06 -16.41
C VAL A 132 -8.08 -24.52 -17.80
N SER A 133 -9.10 -24.49 -18.66
CA SER A 133 -8.92 -23.95 -20.02
C SER A 133 -8.64 -22.44 -20.02
N ASP A 134 -7.87 -21.98 -20.99
CA ASP A 134 -7.56 -20.57 -21.17
C ASP A 134 -8.84 -19.75 -21.38
N GLU A 135 -9.83 -20.31 -22.08
CA GLU A 135 -11.13 -19.67 -22.32
C GLU A 135 -11.89 -19.42 -21.03
N GLU A 136 -11.87 -20.37 -20.09
CA GLU A 136 -12.57 -20.23 -18.81
C GLU A 136 -11.87 -19.20 -17.90
N ILE A 137 -10.55 -19.24 -17.84
CA ILE A 137 -9.74 -18.25 -17.14
C ILE A 137 -10.01 -16.85 -17.71
N TRP A 138 -9.98 -16.72 -19.05
CA TRP A 138 -10.22 -15.44 -19.71
C TRP A 138 -11.64 -14.93 -19.52
N LYS A 139 -12.65 -15.79 -19.61
CA LYS A 139 -14.06 -15.44 -19.32
C LYS A 139 -14.22 -14.89 -17.91
N THR A 140 -13.64 -15.57 -16.91
CA THR A 140 -13.69 -15.13 -15.52
C THR A 140 -13.03 -13.76 -15.36
N ARG A 141 -11.87 -13.56 -15.96
CA ARG A 141 -11.16 -12.27 -15.96
C ARG A 141 -11.97 -11.16 -16.62
N MET A 142 -12.64 -11.44 -17.74
CA MET A 142 -13.44 -10.45 -18.46
C MET A 142 -14.69 -10.05 -17.68
N VAL A 143 -15.34 -10.96 -16.96
CA VAL A 143 -16.45 -10.63 -16.05
C VAL A 143 -16.01 -9.60 -15.01
N MET A 144 -14.86 -9.82 -14.37
CA MET A 144 -14.32 -8.91 -13.36
C MET A 144 -13.90 -7.57 -13.95
N LYS A 145 -13.28 -7.59 -15.14
CA LYS A 145 -12.87 -6.37 -15.84
C LYS A 145 -14.07 -5.50 -16.19
N ASN A 146 -15.15 -6.10 -16.70
CA ASN A 146 -16.38 -5.38 -16.99
C ASN A 146 -17.01 -4.79 -15.73
N LYS A 147 -17.03 -5.50 -14.61
CA LYS A 147 -17.45 -4.95 -13.31
C LYS A 147 -16.65 -3.71 -12.91
N LEU A 148 -15.33 -3.75 -13.09
CA LEU A 148 -14.46 -2.59 -12.81
C LEU A 148 -14.78 -1.41 -13.75
N ILE A 149 -14.94 -1.68 -15.05
CA ILE A 149 -15.27 -0.64 -16.04
C ILE A 149 -16.62 0.00 -15.73
N ASP A 150 -17.63 -0.78 -15.39
CA ASP A 150 -18.96 -0.27 -15.03
C ASP A 150 -18.91 0.57 -13.75
N TYR A 151 -18.13 0.13 -12.76
CA TYR A 151 -17.88 0.92 -11.55
C TYR A 151 -17.19 2.26 -11.88
N VAL A 152 -16.16 2.25 -12.70
CA VAL A 152 -15.45 3.47 -13.13
C VAL A 152 -16.41 4.40 -13.87
N ARG A 153 -17.20 3.88 -14.82
CA ARG A 153 -18.21 4.66 -15.56
C ARG A 153 -19.22 5.32 -14.63
N LYS A 154 -19.72 4.58 -13.65
CA LYS A 154 -20.67 5.09 -12.65
C LYS A 154 -20.02 6.20 -11.81
N GLN A 155 -18.83 5.96 -11.26
CA GLN A 155 -18.13 6.93 -10.41
C GLN A 155 -17.79 8.23 -11.18
N TYR A 156 -17.37 8.11 -12.43
CA TYR A 156 -17.09 9.30 -13.26
C TYR A 156 -18.36 10.13 -13.49
N ARG A 157 -19.48 9.52 -13.82
CA ARG A 157 -20.74 10.23 -14.00
C ARG A 157 -21.17 10.97 -12.73
N GLU A 158 -21.13 10.29 -11.58
CA GLU A 158 -21.55 10.88 -10.32
C GLU A 158 -20.62 12.02 -9.87
N THR A 159 -19.30 11.85 -10.00
CA THR A 159 -18.32 12.86 -9.61
C THR A 159 -18.38 14.08 -10.52
N TRP A 160 -18.57 13.88 -11.81
CA TRP A 160 -18.62 14.97 -12.78
C TRP A 160 -19.87 15.83 -12.62
N LEU A 161 -21.02 15.21 -12.41
CA LEU A 161 -22.25 15.92 -12.13
C LEU A 161 -22.12 16.81 -10.87
N LYS A 162 -21.40 16.34 -9.87
CA LYS A 162 -21.12 17.13 -8.66
C LYS A 162 -20.18 18.32 -8.92
N ASN A 163 -19.23 18.16 -9.81
CA ASN A 163 -18.20 19.16 -10.09
C ASN A 163 -18.54 20.11 -11.24
N GLN A 164 -19.76 20.03 -11.78
CA GLN A 164 -20.26 20.89 -12.87
C GLN A 164 -19.33 20.92 -14.11
N GLY A 165 -18.65 19.82 -14.39
CA GLY A 165 -17.78 19.70 -15.55
C GLY A 165 -18.57 19.61 -16.87
N ASP A 166 -17.86 19.81 -17.99
CA ASP A 166 -18.45 19.71 -19.32
C ASP A 166 -18.91 18.27 -19.62
N PRO A 167 -20.21 18.01 -19.81
CA PRO A 167 -20.76 16.68 -20.08
C PRO A 167 -20.16 15.99 -21.33
N SER A 168 -19.80 16.79 -22.35
CA SER A 168 -19.25 16.24 -23.60
C SER A 168 -17.92 15.55 -23.40
N ARG A 169 -17.10 16.05 -22.50
CA ARG A 169 -15.82 15.43 -22.12
C ARG A 169 -16.00 14.08 -21.44
N ILE A 170 -17.02 13.95 -20.60
CA ILE A 170 -17.35 12.67 -19.97
C ILE A 170 -17.74 11.63 -20.99
N VAL A 171 -18.68 11.97 -21.85
CA VAL A 171 -19.16 11.04 -22.88
C VAL A 171 -17.98 10.57 -23.71
N SER A 172 -17.16 11.50 -24.21
CA SER A 172 -15.96 11.19 -24.98
C SER A 172 -14.95 10.29 -24.22
N LEU A 173 -14.77 10.49 -22.91
CA LEU A 173 -13.87 9.67 -22.10
C LEU A 173 -14.44 8.27 -21.89
N LEU A 174 -15.73 8.17 -21.55
CA LEU A 174 -16.36 6.89 -21.25
C LEU A 174 -16.50 6.01 -22.50
N ASP A 175 -16.71 6.61 -23.67
CA ASP A 175 -16.78 5.90 -24.95
C ASP A 175 -15.44 5.33 -25.38
N LYS A 176 -14.33 5.95 -24.93
CA LYS A 176 -12.96 5.45 -25.21
C LYS A 176 -12.56 4.26 -24.34
N ILE A 177 -13.28 3.95 -23.28
CA ILE A 177 -12.96 2.78 -22.44
C ILE A 177 -13.26 1.51 -23.21
N ASN A 178 -12.18 0.83 -23.64
CA ASN A 178 -12.24 -0.42 -24.37
C ASN A 178 -12.09 -1.62 -23.41
N PRO A 179 -13.10 -2.46 -23.25
CA PRO A 179 -12.99 -3.63 -22.37
C PRO A 179 -11.96 -4.68 -22.87
N ASN A 180 -11.63 -4.67 -24.16
CA ASN A 180 -10.65 -5.60 -24.73
C ASN A 180 -9.20 -5.08 -24.68
N ALA A 181 -8.98 -3.79 -24.39
CA ALA A 181 -7.64 -3.23 -24.22
C ALA A 181 -6.96 -3.79 -22.95
N LEU A 182 -5.66 -3.94 -22.95
CA LEU A 182 -4.90 -4.23 -21.73
C LEU A 182 -5.08 -3.08 -20.75
N LEU A 183 -5.63 -3.38 -19.57
CA LEU A 183 -5.82 -2.38 -18.52
C LEU A 183 -4.73 -2.55 -17.46
N ILE A 184 -3.90 -1.52 -17.29
CA ILE A 184 -2.84 -1.45 -16.28
C ILE A 184 -3.28 -0.49 -15.18
N GLY A 185 -3.35 -0.99 -13.95
CA GLY A 185 -3.78 -0.22 -12.78
C GLY A 185 -2.62 0.22 -11.89
N PHE A 186 -2.65 1.47 -11.45
CA PHE A 186 -1.85 1.96 -10.33
C PHE A 186 -2.78 2.31 -9.18
N GLY A 187 -2.86 1.42 -8.17
CA GLY A 187 -3.73 1.56 -6.99
C GLY A 187 -2.92 1.77 -5.71
N ARG A 188 -2.31 2.93 -5.54
CA ARG A 188 -1.44 3.24 -4.39
C ARG A 188 -1.64 4.68 -3.90
N ARG A 189 -1.32 4.95 -2.61
CA ARG A 189 -1.19 6.33 -2.14
C ARG A 189 -0.12 7.05 -2.98
N PHE A 190 -0.41 8.29 -3.36
CA PHE A 190 0.56 9.12 -4.07
C PHE A 190 1.56 9.66 -3.06
N ALA A 191 2.67 8.96 -2.91
CA ALA A 191 3.85 9.35 -2.17
C ALA A 191 5.07 9.14 -3.07
N THR A 192 6.11 9.95 -2.90
CA THR A 192 7.27 9.96 -3.81
C THR A 192 7.89 8.57 -4.00
N TYR A 193 8.03 7.79 -2.92
CA TYR A 193 8.64 6.46 -2.97
C TYR A 193 7.80 5.40 -3.72
N LYS A 194 6.50 5.66 -3.95
CA LYS A 194 5.63 4.79 -4.77
C LYS A 194 5.85 4.97 -6.27
N ARG A 195 6.57 6.01 -6.67
CA ARG A 195 7.09 6.25 -8.02
C ARG A 195 6.05 6.25 -9.14
N ALA A 196 4.85 6.79 -8.87
CA ALA A 196 3.76 6.86 -9.86
C ALA A 196 4.18 7.57 -11.17
N HIS A 197 5.18 8.45 -11.13
CA HIS A 197 5.69 9.20 -12.27
C HIS A 197 6.61 8.40 -13.21
N LEU A 198 7.08 7.20 -12.82
CA LEU A 198 8.02 6.43 -13.66
C LEU A 198 7.46 6.10 -15.04
N LEU A 199 6.16 5.88 -15.14
CA LEU A 199 5.50 5.61 -16.43
C LEU A 199 5.71 6.75 -17.44
N PHE A 200 5.89 7.98 -16.96
CA PHE A 200 5.95 9.19 -17.79
C PHE A 200 7.40 9.69 -18.02
N THR A 201 8.41 8.88 -17.76
CA THR A 201 9.81 9.27 -17.94
C THR A 201 10.22 9.33 -19.41
N ASP A 202 9.56 8.54 -20.27
CA ASP A 202 9.74 8.54 -21.71
C ASP A 202 8.36 8.59 -22.39
N LEU A 203 7.90 9.81 -22.66
CA LEU A 203 6.56 10.06 -23.21
C LEU A 203 6.44 9.60 -24.67
N ASP A 204 7.51 9.71 -25.47
CA ASP A 204 7.49 9.31 -26.87
C ASP A 204 7.34 7.80 -27.01
N ARG A 205 8.04 7.07 -26.16
CA ARG A 205 7.90 5.62 -26.07
C ARG A 205 6.54 5.21 -25.57
N LEU A 206 6.04 5.86 -24.51
CA LEU A 206 4.72 5.61 -23.95
C LEU A 206 3.63 5.87 -25.00
N ALA A 207 3.71 6.97 -25.74
CA ALA A 207 2.75 7.31 -26.79
C ALA A 207 2.71 6.24 -27.88
N LYS A 208 3.86 5.70 -28.31
CA LYS A 208 3.93 4.60 -29.29
C LYS A 208 3.25 3.32 -28.76
N ILE A 209 3.39 3.04 -27.46
CA ILE A 209 2.78 1.86 -26.83
C ILE A 209 1.26 2.01 -26.75
N VAL A 210 0.76 3.14 -26.21
CA VAL A 210 -0.69 3.32 -25.96
C VAL A 210 -1.49 3.55 -27.22
N ASN A 211 -0.87 4.05 -28.29
CA ASN A 211 -1.52 4.30 -29.57
C ASN A 211 -1.38 3.14 -30.58
N ASN A 212 -0.87 1.99 -30.13
CA ASN A 212 -0.80 0.80 -30.98
C ASN A 212 -2.22 0.22 -31.19
N PRO A 213 -2.75 0.19 -32.43
CA PRO A 213 -4.10 -0.29 -32.69
C PRO A 213 -4.28 -1.79 -32.49
N ASP A 214 -3.21 -2.57 -32.69
CA ASP A 214 -3.26 -4.04 -32.61
C ASP A 214 -3.16 -4.52 -31.15
N TYR A 215 -2.51 -3.72 -30.28
CA TYR A 215 -2.32 -4.01 -28.86
C TYR A 215 -2.72 -2.82 -27.99
N PRO A 216 -4.02 -2.48 -27.94
CA PRO A 216 -4.47 -1.31 -27.21
C PRO A 216 -4.23 -1.44 -25.71
N VAL A 217 -3.70 -0.38 -25.11
CA VAL A 217 -3.39 -0.29 -23.67
C VAL A 217 -4.10 0.90 -23.05
N GLN A 218 -4.63 0.70 -21.86
CA GLN A 218 -5.26 1.74 -21.05
C GLN A 218 -4.68 1.74 -19.63
N PHE A 219 -4.60 2.91 -19.01
CA PHE A 219 -4.11 3.07 -17.65
C PHE A 219 -5.20 3.58 -16.72
N LEU A 220 -5.25 3.00 -15.53
CA LEU A 220 -6.13 3.46 -14.45
C LEU A 220 -5.30 3.82 -13.22
N PHE A 221 -5.25 5.11 -12.91
CA PHE A 221 -4.62 5.60 -11.68
C PHE A 221 -5.69 5.85 -10.61
N THR A 222 -5.49 5.27 -9.43
CA THR A 222 -6.37 5.48 -8.28
C THR A 222 -5.56 5.61 -7.01
N GLY A 223 -5.93 6.56 -6.15
CA GLY A 223 -5.25 6.82 -4.90
C GLY A 223 -5.46 8.24 -4.39
N LYS A 224 -4.86 8.52 -3.25
CA LYS A 224 -4.85 9.83 -2.60
C LYS A 224 -3.42 10.19 -2.20
N ALA A 225 -3.12 11.46 -2.10
CA ALA A 225 -2.01 12.00 -1.31
C ALA A 225 -2.49 12.34 0.10
N HIS A 226 -1.60 12.27 1.08
CA HIS A 226 -1.92 12.78 2.42
C HIS A 226 -2.14 14.30 2.35
N PRO A 227 -3.09 14.89 3.12
CA PRO A 227 -3.35 16.33 3.09
C PRO A 227 -2.11 17.21 3.35
N HIS A 228 -1.15 16.74 4.13
CA HIS A 228 0.10 17.45 4.41
C HIS A 228 1.27 17.00 3.52
N ASP A 229 1.05 16.12 2.54
CA ASP A 229 2.08 15.68 1.57
C ASP A 229 1.98 16.47 0.28
N GLY A 230 2.57 17.68 0.27
CA GLY A 230 2.60 18.54 -0.92
C GLY A 230 3.33 17.90 -2.10
N ALA A 231 4.34 17.05 -1.86
CA ALA A 231 5.03 16.32 -2.91
C ALA A 231 4.13 15.28 -3.58
N GLY A 232 3.36 14.53 -2.78
CA GLY A 232 2.37 13.57 -3.29
C GLY A 232 1.24 14.25 -4.07
N GLN A 233 0.75 15.41 -3.59
CA GLN A 233 -0.25 16.22 -4.30
C GLN A 233 0.31 16.74 -5.64
N GLY A 234 1.57 17.18 -5.64
CA GLY A 234 2.28 17.61 -6.85
C GLY A 234 2.45 16.48 -7.87
N LEU A 235 2.64 15.22 -7.43
CA LEU A 235 2.66 14.06 -8.31
C LEU A 235 1.32 13.83 -9.00
N ILE A 236 0.20 13.94 -8.28
CA ILE A 236 -1.15 13.82 -8.86
C ILE A 236 -1.34 14.87 -9.95
N LYS A 237 -1.05 16.14 -9.64
CA LYS A 237 -1.17 17.24 -10.61
C LYS A 237 -0.33 16.98 -11.87
N ARG A 238 0.93 16.61 -11.70
CA ARG A 238 1.86 16.30 -12.80
C ARG A 238 1.35 15.18 -13.71
N ILE A 239 0.73 14.14 -13.14
CA ILE A 239 0.20 13.01 -13.92
C ILE A 239 -1.05 13.42 -14.70
N ILE A 240 -1.91 14.25 -14.12
CA ILE A 240 -3.13 14.74 -14.80
C ILE A 240 -2.81 15.68 -15.96
N GLU A 241 -1.70 16.40 -15.90
CA GLU A 241 -1.24 17.34 -16.95
C GLU A 241 -0.53 16.63 -18.12
N LYS A 242 -0.27 15.31 -18.05
CA LYS A 242 0.34 14.52 -19.12
C LYS A 242 -0.67 13.78 -19.98
#